data_aaaea956908fc6e547e84164cec8926e
#
_entry.id   aaaea956908fc6e547e84164cec8926e
#
_cell.length_a   1.000
_cell.length_b   1.000
_cell.length_c   1.000
_cell.angle_alpha   90.00
_cell.angle_beta   90.00
_cell.angle_gamma   90.00
#
_symmetry.space_group_name_H-M   'P 1'
#
loop_
_entity.id
_entity.type
_entity.pdbx_description
1 polymer ?
#
loop_
_entity_poly.entity_id
_entity_poly.type
_entity_poly.pdbx_seq_one_letter_code
_entity_poly.pdbx_strand_id
1 'polypeptide(L)'
;MNIICVKFGTKYGPEFVNKLFTDLNCCDNFYCYTDDSSGLDKGITVIPDMGRPTLKVWWNKLRMFDKNFPLSGKTLFIDLDVKINSPLELKFPLYACWNKITFIDSHWKQGKLYNRLSNYDVKMNSSMIAWDADNPEVHKIWDHFNTGFRDYYLRKYKGIDRFIVHEDFEYDTFSHEYIQSKKYQPDIDYDPIIITFEELPVAIKDLI
;
A
#
# COMPACT_ATOMS: atom_id res chain seq x y z
N MET A 1 -8.47 -3.74 -14.30
CA MET A 1 -7.51 -3.13 -13.34
C MET A 1 -6.97 -4.24 -12.45
N ASN A 2 -5.67 -4.23 -12.18
CA ASN A 2 -5.08 -5.17 -11.22
C ASN A 2 -5.24 -4.64 -9.80
N ILE A 3 -5.53 -5.52 -8.85
CA ILE A 3 -5.40 -5.22 -7.43
C ILE A 3 -4.34 -6.14 -6.84
N ILE A 4 -3.47 -5.60 -6.01
CA ILE A 4 -2.40 -6.35 -5.37
C ILE A 4 -2.30 -6.02 -3.90
N CYS A 5 -2.06 -7.04 -3.07
CA CYS A 5 -1.61 -6.90 -1.70
C CYS A 5 -0.24 -7.55 -1.51
N VAL A 6 0.42 -7.22 -0.41
CA VAL A 6 1.74 -7.76 -0.04
C VAL A 6 1.63 -8.43 1.32
N LYS A 7 1.94 -9.74 1.37
CA LYS A 7 1.94 -10.55 2.59
C LYS A 7 3.32 -11.19 2.78
N PHE A 8 4.10 -10.68 3.70
CA PHE A 8 5.41 -11.24 4.08
C PHE A 8 5.52 -11.42 5.58
N GLY A 9 6.15 -12.54 5.98
CA GLY A 9 6.31 -12.88 7.39
C GLY A 9 5.00 -13.30 8.04
N THR A 10 4.92 -13.18 9.37
CA THR A 10 3.86 -13.78 10.19
C THR A 10 2.90 -12.78 10.84
N LYS A 11 3.02 -11.48 10.50
CA LYS A 11 2.12 -10.46 11.09
C LYS A 11 0.67 -10.64 10.65
N TYR A 12 0.47 -10.98 9.38
CA TYR A 12 -0.85 -11.22 8.79
C TYR A 12 -0.91 -12.64 8.24
N GLY A 13 -1.94 -13.39 8.61
CA GLY A 13 -2.23 -14.71 8.06
C GLY A 13 -2.96 -14.62 6.71
N PRO A 14 -3.21 -15.77 6.06
CA PRO A 14 -3.94 -15.82 4.79
C PRO A 14 -5.37 -15.27 4.90
N GLU A 15 -5.98 -15.31 6.08
CA GLU A 15 -7.33 -14.81 6.35
C GLU A 15 -7.49 -13.33 6.01
N PHE A 16 -6.43 -12.51 6.20
CA PHE A 16 -6.46 -11.09 5.83
C PHE A 16 -6.48 -10.89 4.32
N VAL A 17 -5.73 -11.70 3.60
CA VAL A 17 -5.70 -11.66 2.12
C VAL A 17 -7.04 -12.12 1.56
N ASN A 18 -7.57 -13.24 2.06
CA ASN A 18 -8.84 -13.82 1.63
C ASN A 18 -10.00 -12.85 1.93
N LYS A 19 -9.97 -12.19 3.10
CA LYS A 19 -10.95 -11.18 3.44
C LYS A 19 -10.90 -9.98 2.49
N LEU A 20 -9.71 -9.43 2.23
CA LEU A 20 -9.55 -8.30 1.30
C LEU A 20 -10.04 -8.70 -0.11
N PHE A 21 -9.71 -9.91 -0.57
CA PHE A 21 -10.20 -10.46 -1.83
C PHE A 21 -11.73 -10.53 -1.87
N THR A 22 -12.36 -11.01 -0.79
CA THR A 22 -13.82 -11.10 -0.67
C THR A 22 -14.48 -9.73 -0.62
N ASP A 23 -13.93 -8.79 0.16
CA ASP A 23 -14.48 -7.43 0.30
C ASP A 23 -14.45 -6.66 -1.03
N LEU A 24 -13.49 -6.98 -1.89
CA LEU A 24 -13.31 -6.35 -3.20
C LEU A 24 -14.07 -7.00 -4.35
N ASN A 25 -14.83 -8.00 -4.12
CA ASN A 25 -15.69 -8.86 -4.99
C ASN A 25 -16.02 -8.40 -6.45
N CYS A 26 -15.31 -7.42 -6.95
CA CYS A 26 -15.49 -6.78 -8.26
C CYS A 26 -14.23 -6.84 -9.14
N CYS A 27 -13.21 -7.59 -8.74
CA CYS A 27 -11.88 -7.51 -9.37
C CYS A 27 -11.63 -8.75 -10.23
N ASP A 28 -11.45 -8.53 -11.53
CA ASP A 28 -11.05 -9.60 -12.46
C ASP A 28 -9.65 -10.16 -12.15
N ASN A 29 -8.77 -9.33 -11.56
CA ASN A 29 -7.36 -9.66 -11.32
C ASN A 29 -6.93 -9.24 -9.90
N PHE A 30 -6.94 -10.19 -8.97
CA PHE A 30 -6.41 -9.99 -7.62
C PHE A 30 -5.13 -10.78 -7.42
N TYR A 31 -4.08 -10.11 -6.99
CA TYR A 31 -2.73 -10.64 -6.80
C TYR A 31 -2.31 -10.56 -5.33
N CYS A 32 -1.58 -11.57 -4.88
CA CYS A 32 -0.89 -11.53 -3.59
C CYS A 32 0.61 -11.78 -3.81
N TYR A 33 1.43 -10.77 -3.55
CA TYR A 33 2.89 -10.92 -3.51
C TYR A 33 3.32 -11.41 -2.13
N THR A 34 3.88 -12.61 -2.05
CA THR A 34 4.08 -13.29 -0.77
C THR A 34 5.26 -14.26 -0.76
N ASP A 35 5.83 -14.46 0.43
CA ASP A 35 6.78 -15.52 0.77
C ASP A 35 6.09 -16.85 1.11
N ASP A 36 4.79 -16.83 1.45
CA ASP A 36 4.01 -18.01 1.78
C ASP A 36 2.57 -17.89 1.29
N SER A 37 2.20 -18.74 0.34
CA SER A 37 0.85 -18.80 -0.26
C SER A 37 -0.11 -19.78 0.40
N SER A 38 0.32 -20.44 1.49
CA SER A 38 -0.51 -21.42 2.19
C SER A 38 -1.82 -20.78 2.70
N GLY A 39 -2.94 -21.42 2.43
CA GLY A 39 -4.27 -20.98 2.90
C GLY A 39 -4.89 -19.82 2.10
N LEU A 40 -4.30 -19.40 0.99
CA LEU A 40 -4.92 -18.42 0.10
C LEU A 40 -6.04 -19.04 -0.73
N ASP A 41 -7.11 -18.27 -0.97
CA ASP A 41 -8.24 -18.69 -1.78
C ASP A 41 -7.85 -18.87 -3.27
N LYS A 42 -8.52 -19.82 -3.95
CA LYS A 42 -8.19 -20.22 -5.34
C LYS A 42 -8.32 -19.10 -6.37
N GLY A 43 -9.07 -18.05 -6.09
CA GLY A 43 -9.23 -16.90 -7.00
C GLY A 43 -8.07 -15.90 -6.94
N ILE A 44 -7.16 -16.08 -6.00
CA ILE A 44 -6.02 -15.19 -5.79
C ILE A 44 -4.83 -15.64 -6.63
N THR A 45 -4.34 -14.76 -7.49
CA THR A 45 -3.12 -15.02 -8.26
C THR A 45 -1.90 -14.75 -7.39
N VAL A 46 -1.11 -15.78 -7.12
CA VAL A 46 0.10 -15.67 -6.30
C VAL A 46 1.27 -15.18 -7.13
N ILE A 47 1.92 -14.10 -6.66
CA ILE A 47 3.25 -13.71 -7.11
C ILE A 47 4.22 -14.16 -6.01
N PRO A 48 5.07 -15.17 -6.27
CA PRO A 48 6.00 -15.67 -5.25
C PRO A 48 7.11 -14.66 -4.96
N ASP A 49 7.77 -14.82 -3.81
CA ASP A 49 8.96 -14.03 -3.50
C ASP A 49 10.00 -14.16 -4.64
N MET A 50 10.37 -13.03 -5.20
CA MET A 50 11.37 -12.96 -6.27
C MET A 50 12.82 -13.12 -5.74
N GLY A 51 12.96 -13.52 -4.48
CA GLY A 51 14.15 -14.08 -3.86
C GLY A 51 15.31 -13.14 -3.60
N ARG A 52 15.35 -11.92 -4.12
CA ARG A 52 16.49 -11.01 -3.84
C ARG A 52 16.17 -9.54 -4.13
N PRO A 53 16.62 -8.69 -3.22
CA PRO A 53 17.09 -8.93 -1.85
C PRO A 53 15.93 -9.18 -0.90
N THR A 54 16.11 -10.01 0.11
CA THR A 54 15.13 -10.13 1.19
C THR A 54 15.02 -8.81 1.91
N LEU A 55 13.87 -8.19 1.81
CA LEU A 55 13.57 -6.90 2.45
C LEU A 55 12.78 -7.13 3.73
N LYS A 56 12.85 -6.18 4.66
CA LYS A 56 11.93 -6.18 5.80
C LYS A 56 10.50 -6.04 5.28
N VAL A 57 9.54 -6.62 5.99
CA VAL A 57 8.14 -6.83 5.61
C VAL A 57 7.55 -5.72 4.74
N TRP A 58 7.52 -4.49 5.22
CA TRP A 58 6.91 -3.35 4.50
C TRP A 58 7.76 -2.80 3.35
N TRP A 59 9.07 -3.05 3.31
CA TRP A 59 9.94 -2.63 2.22
C TRP A 59 9.73 -3.47 0.94
N ASN A 60 9.10 -4.65 1.06
CA ASN A 60 8.76 -5.48 -0.09
C ASN A 60 7.79 -4.79 -1.07
N LYS A 61 7.04 -3.78 -0.62
CA LYS A 61 6.20 -2.96 -1.49
C LYS A 61 6.98 -2.29 -2.62
N LEU A 62 8.25 -1.90 -2.39
CA LEU A 62 9.08 -1.27 -3.44
C LEU A 62 9.36 -2.21 -4.63
N ARG A 63 9.30 -3.53 -4.41
CA ARG A 63 9.45 -4.51 -5.49
C ARG A 63 8.39 -4.39 -6.56
N MET A 64 7.22 -3.92 -6.23
CA MET A 64 6.13 -3.74 -7.19
C MET A 64 6.45 -2.70 -8.26
N PHE A 65 7.47 -1.86 -8.02
CA PHE A 65 7.95 -0.85 -8.96
C PHE A 65 9.13 -1.34 -9.81
N ASP A 66 9.62 -2.57 -9.62
CA ASP A 66 10.61 -3.17 -10.51
C ASP A 66 9.97 -3.42 -11.89
N LYS A 67 10.63 -2.97 -12.96
CA LYS A 67 10.20 -3.21 -14.35
C LYS A 67 10.05 -4.70 -14.72
N ASN A 68 10.67 -5.59 -13.94
CA ASN A 68 10.55 -7.03 -14.11
C ASN A 68 9.48 -7.65 -13.18
N PHE A 69 8.76 -6.84 -12.41
CA PHE A 69 7.66 -7.35 -11.60
C PHE A 69 6.51 -7.78 -12.54
N PRO A 70 5.88 -8.95 -12.33
CA PRO A 70 4.96 -9.56 -13.30
C PRO A 70 3.56 -8.92 -13.28
N LEU A 71 3.50 -7.60 -13.41
CA LEU A 71 2.28 -6.82 -13.58
C LEU A 71 2.42 -5.88 -14.76
N SER A 72 1.32 -5.59 -15.44
CA SER A 72 1.21 -4.58 -16.50
C SER A 72 -0.08 -3.79 -16.36
N GLY A 73 -0.08 -2.53 -16.82
CA GLY A 73 -1.24 -1.64 -16.80
C GLY A 73 -1.62 -1.14 -15.41
N LYS A 74 -2.83 -0.61 -15.33
CA LYS A 74 -3.37 0.04 -14.14
C LYS A 74 -3.44 -0.89 -12.95
N THR A 75 -2.73 -0.54 -11.87
CA THR A 75 -2.54 -1.36 -10.68
C THR A 75 -2.85 -0.56 -9.41
N LEU A 76 -3.59 -1.16 -8.50
CA LEU A 76 -3.91 -0.62 -7.19
C LEU A 76 -3.37 -1.57 -6.12
N PHE A 77 -2.46 -1.10 -5.30
CA PHE A 77 -2.02 -1.79 -4.10
C PHE A 77 -2.85 -1.36 -2.90
N ILE A 78 -3.20 -2.33 -2.05
CA ILE A 78 -3.93 -2.13 -0.79
C ILE A 78 -3.25 -2.94 0.32
N ASP A 79 -2.97 -2.28 1.46
CA ASP A 79 -2.46 -2.95 2.66
C ASP A 79 -3.52 -3.89 3.27
N LEU A 80 -3.07 -4.90 3.98
CA LEU A 80 -3.93 -5.90 4.62
C LEU A 80 -4.65 -5.37 5.88
N ASP A 81 -4.30 -4.18 6.35
CA ASP A 81 -4.95 -3.45 7.44
C ASP A 81 -5.84 -2.30 6.94
N VAL A 82 -6.30 -2.39 5.72
CA VAL A 82 -7.26 -1.46 5.12
C VAL A 82 -8.62 -2.12 5.04
N LYS A 83 -9.66 -1.43 5.47
CA LYS A 83 -11.06 -1.84 5.30
C LYS A 83 -11.69 -1.08 4.16
N ILE A 84 -12.36 -1.79 3.28
CA ILE A 84 -13.15 -1.23 2.18
C ILE A 84 -14.61 -1.26 2.58
N ASN A 85 -15.25 -0.10 2.66
CA ASN A 85 -16.67 0.03 3.04
C ASN A 85 -17.62 0.05 1.84
N SER A 86 -17.12 0.37 0.65
CA SER A 86 -17.95 0.46 -0.56
C SER A 86 -17.18 -0.03 -1.78
N PRO A 87 -17.86 -0.55 -2.81
CA PRO A 87 -17.20 -0.97 -4.05
C PRO A 87 -16.37 0.16 -4.65
N LEU A 88 -15.12 -0.12 -4.96
CA LEU A 88 -14.16 0.84 -5.50
C LEU A 88 -14.58 1.43 -6.85
N GLU A 89 -15.33 0.65 -7.66
CA GLU A 89 -15.71 1.03 -9.02
C GLU A 89 -16.63 2.24 -9.11
N LEU A 90 -17.45 2.48 -8.10
CA LEU A 90 -18.54 3.46 -8.18
C LEU A 90 -18.18 4.86 -7.67
N LYS A 91 -17.09 5.02 -6.93
CA LYS A 91 -16.81 6.24 -6.18
C LYS A 91 -15.38 6.78 -6.31
N PHE A 92 -14.47 6.02 -6.90
CA PHE A 92 -13.08 6.47 -7.04
C PHE A 92 -12.85 7.08 -8.41
N PRO A 93 -12.51 8.37 -8.51
CA PRO A 93 -11.99 8.96 -9.75
C PRO A 93 -10.54 8.49 -9.97
N LEU A 94 -10.32 7.17 -9.92
CA LEU A 94 -9.02 6.54 -10.20
C LEU A 94 -8.54 6.85 -11.62
N TYR A 95 -9.44 7.34 -12.47
CA TYR A 95 -9.13 7.68 -13.85
C TYR A 95 -8.14 8.83 -14.03
N ALA A 96 -8.02 9.68 -13.03
CA ALA A 96 -7.13 10.86 -13.09
C ALA A 96 -5.69 10.57 -12.59
N CYS A 97 -5.48 9.46 -11.90
CA CYS A 97 -4.26 9.21 -11.11
C CYS A 97 -3.17 8.38 -11.83
N TRP A 98 -3.43 7.89 -13.05
CA TRP A 98 -2.56 6.90 -13.69
C TRP A 98 -1.31 7.46 -14.36
N ASN A 99 -1.24 8.76 -14.56
CA ASN A 99 -0.07 9.41 -15.17
C ASN A 99 1.11 9.55 -14.19
N LYS A 100 0.83 9.46 -12.90
CA LYS A 100 1.82 9.48 -11.81
C LYS A 100 1.46 8.41 -10.79
N ILE A 101 2.45 8.02 -9.99
CA ILE A 101 2.16 7.21 -8.80
C ILE A 101 1.36 8.05 -7.80
N THR A 102 0.31 7.45 -7.23
CA THR A 102 -0.63 8.14 -6.35
C THR A 102 -0.69 7.44 -5.00
N PHE A 103 -0.57 8.19 -3.92
CA PHE A 103 -0.59 7.71 -2.53
C PHE A 103 -1.76 8.32 -1.76
N ILE A 104 -1.99 7.85 -0.53
CA ILE A 104 -2.95 8.50 0.37
C ILE A 104 -2.37 9.83 0.87
N ASP A 105 -3.18 10.91 0.85
CA ASP A 105 -2.90 12.11 1.62
C ASP A 105 -3.17 11.87 3.11
N SER A 106 -2.14 11.89 3.92
CA SER A 106 -2.24 11.74 5.38
C SER A 106 -2.70 13.05 6.05
N HIS A 107 -3.78 13.66 5.55
CA HIS A 107 -4.33 14.93 6.04
C HIS A 107 -4.61 14.93 7.56
N TRP A 108 -4.90 13.78 8.15
CA TRP A 108 -5.12 13.59 9.59
C TRP A 108 -3.86 13.78 10.45
N LYS A 109 -2.68 13.85 9.83
CA LYS A 109 -1.41 14.15 10.53
C LYS A 109 -1.17 15.66 10.67
N GLN A 110 -1.96 16.50 10.00
CA GLN A 110 -1.81 17.95 10.04
C GLN A 110 -2.05 18.50 11.45
N GLY A 111 -1.22 19.44 11.86
CA GLY A 111 -1.33 20.11 13.17
C GLY A 111 -0.84 19.30 14.37
N LYS A 112 -0.38 18.07 14.19
CA LYS A 112 0.27 17.34 15.29
C LYS A 112 1.72 17.76 15.43
N LEU A 113 2.17 17.91 16.68
CA LEU A 113 3.55 18.32 17.01
C LEU A 113 4.56 17.47 16.22
N TYR A 114 5.36 18.15 15.45
CA TYR A 114 6.42 17.56 14.65
C TYR A 114 7.43 16.90 15.58
N ASN A 115 7.47 15.58 15.58
CA ASN A 115 8.49 14.81 16.27
C ASN A 115 9.33 14.08 15.23
N ARG A 116 10.64 14.41 15.14
CA ARG A 116 11.59 13.74 14.23
C ARG A 116 11.62 12.21 14.36
N LEU A 117 11.11 11.68 15.46
CA LEU A 117 11.02 10.24 15.73
C LEU A 117 9.71 9.61 15.26
N SER A 118 8.71 10.42 14.91
CA SER A 118 7.41 9.97 14.42
C SER A 118 7.29 10.16 12.90
N ASN A 119 6.39 9.44 12.25
CA ASN A 119 6.10 9.59 10.82
C ASN A 119 5.25 10.83 10.49
N TYR A 120 5.16 11.81 11.40
CA TYR A 120 4.36 13.02 11.23
C TYR A 120 4.98 14.07 10.31
N ASP A 121 6.23 13.88 9.90
CA ASP A 121 6.93 14.73 8.93
C ASP A 121 6.54 14.45 7.47
N VAL A 122 5.79 13.38 7.24
CA VAL A 122 5.41 12.93 5.91
C VAL A 122 3.90 13.00 5.76
N LYS A 123 3.44 13.77 4.76
CA LYS A 123 2.01 13.96 4.46
C LYS A 123 1.41 12.88 3.58
N MET A 124 2.16 11.87 3.22
CA MET A 124 1.66 10.74 2.43
C MET A 124 1.68 9.46 3.26
N ASN A 125 0.88 8.48 2.83
CA ASN A 125 0.82 7.15 3.42
C ASN A 125 0.70 6.11 2.30
N SER A 126 1.47 5.04 2.41
CA SER A 126 1.57 3.98 1.41
C SER A 126 0.66 2.78 1.67
N SER A 127 -0.39 2.94 2.48
CA SER A 127 -1.36 1.85 2.70
C SER A 127 -2.26 1.60 1.50
N MET A 128 -2.33 2.59 0.58
CA MET A 128 -2.92 2.41 -0.74
C MET A 128 -2.08 3.17 -1.76
N ILE A 129 -1.79 2.53 -2.89
CA ILE A 129 -0.94 3.08 -3.95
C ILE A 129 -1.57 2.73 -5.31
N ALA A 130 -1.75 3.73 -6.18
CA ALA A 130 -2.17 3.50 -7.56
C ALA A 130 -1.08 3.93 -8.53
N TRP A 131 -0.85 3.13 -9.56
CA TRP A 131 0.10 3.45 -10.64
C TRP A 131 -0.22 2.67 -11.91
N ASP A 132 0.35 3.10 -13.01
CA ASP A 132 0.44 2.28 -14.21
C ASP A 132 1.76 1.49 -14.16
N ALA A 133 1.67 0.15 -14.14
CA ALA A 133 2.83 -0.72 -14.03
C ALA A 133 3.73 -0.67 -15.29
N ASP A 134 3.24 -0.12 -16.39
CA ASP A 134 4.02 0.09 -17.61
C ASP A 134 4.68 1.49 -17.65
N ASN A 135 4.46 2.34 -16.64
CA ASN A 135 5.02 3.68 -16.59
C ASN A 135 6.51 3.67 -16.16
N PRO A 136 7.46 4.04 -17.04
CA PRO A 136 8.89 4.02 -16.72
C PRO A 136 9.30 4.98 -15.60
N GLU A 137 8.53 6.03 -15.33
CA GLU A 137 8.82 6.96 -14.23
C GLU A 137 8.64 6.28 -12.87
N VAL A 138 7.68 5.35 -12.76
CA VAL A 138 7.47 4.58 -11.54
C VAL A 138 8.63 3.60 -11.29
N HIS A 139 9.19 3.03 -12.34
CA HIS A 139 10.33 2.12 -12.21
C HIS A 139 11.58 2.79 -11.63
N LYS A 140 11.75 4.10 -11.82
CA LYS A 140 12.85 4.85 -11.24
C LYS A 140 12.90 4.77 -9.71
N ILE A 141 11.76 4.56 -9.05
CA ILE A 141 11.68 4.38 -7.60
C ILE A 141 12.45 3.13 -7.17
N TRP A 142 12.19 2.00 -7.84
CA TRP A 142 12.91 0.76 -7.58
C TRP A 142 14.38 0.84 -7.99
N ASP A 143 14.67 1.37 -9.17
CA ASP A 143 16.02 1.49 -9.67
C ASP A 143 16.89 2.33 -8.73
N HIS A 144 16.35 3.46 -8.23
CA HIS A 144 17.03 4.30 -7.24
C HIS A 144 17.26 3.57 -5.91
N PHE A 145 16.23 2.89 -5.38
CA PHE A 145 16.35 2.11 -4.15
C PHE A 145 17.34 0.96 -4.28
N ASN A 146 17.33 0.26 -5.41
CA ASN A 146 18.12 -0.96 -5.64
C ASN A 146 19.55 -0.69 -6.10
N THR A 147 20.03 0.55 -6.00
CA THR A 147 21.42 0.93 -6.18
C THR A 147 22.31 0.38 -5.07
N GLY A 148 23.61 0.59 -5.15
CA GLY A 148 24.57 0.23 -4.09
C GLY A 148 24.29 0.88 -2.72
N PHE A 149 23.32 1.80 -2.63
CA PHE A 149 22.94 2.52 -1.40
C PHE A 149 21.74 1.92 -0.67
N ARG A 150 21.19 0.78 -1.10
CA ARG A 150 20.01 0.16 -0.46
C ARG A 150 20.12 0.05 1.06
N ASP A 151 21.23 -0.47 1.58
CA ASP A 151 21.42 -0.63 3.02
C ASP A 151 21.49 0.71 3.77
N TYR A 152 21.93 1.76 3.09
CA TYR A 152 21.87 3.11 3.61
C TYR A 152 20.42 3.57 3.74
N TYR A 153 19.57 3.37 2.72
CA TYR A 153 18.15 3.75 2.76
C TYR A 153 17.38 2.99 3.84
N LEU A 154 17.63 1.68 3.97
CA LEU A 154 17.01 0.85 5.01
C LEU A 154 17.34 1.31 6.44
N ARG A 155 18.53 1.91 6.64
CA ARG A 155 18.93 2.48 7.95
C ARG A 155 18.45 3.90 8.13
N LYS A 156 18.48 4.72 7.08
CA LYS A 156 18.12 6.14 7.10
C LYS A 156 16.62 6.34 7.29
N TYR A 157 15.82 5.54 6.60
CA TYR A 157 14.36 5.70 6.58
C TYR A 157 13.66 4.61 7.38
N LYS A 158 12.64 5.00 8.16
CA LYS A 158 11.83 4.04 8.93
C LYS A 158 10.75 3.34 8.09
N GLY A 159 10.60 3.69 6.82
CA GLY A 159 9.62 3.12 5.91
C GLY A 159 9.66 3.78 4.54
N ILE A 160 8.86 3.24 3.63
CA ILE A 160 8.83 3.68 2.24
C ILE A 160 8.27 5.10 2.09
N ASP A 161 7.33 5.52 2.94
CA ASP A 161 6.76 6.87 2.93
C ASP A 161 7.85 7.93 3.03
N ARG A 162 8.76 7.77 4.00
CA ARG A 162 9.90 8.68 4.16
C ARG A 162 10.89 8.57 3.00
N PHE A 163 11.12 7.37 2.50
CA PHE A 163 12.00 7.18 1.35
C PHE A 163 11.46 7.94 0.14
N ILE A 164 10.20 7.78 -0.21
CA ILE A 164 9.57 8.47 -1.35
C ILE A 164 9.67 9.98 -1.20
N VAL A 165 9.29 10.53 -0.05
CA VAL A 165 9.23 11.98 0.16
C VAL A 165 10.62 12.61 0.25
N HIS A 166 11.56 11.98 0.97
CA HIS A 166 12.88 12.57 1.19
C HIS A 166 13.90 12.32 0.06
N GLU A 167 13.62 11.39 -0.83
CA GLU A 167 14.39 11.22 -2.08
C GLU A 167 13.70 11.95 -3.26
N ASP A 168 12.70 12.81 -2.94
CA ASP A 168 12.07 13.79 -3.84
C ASP A 168 11.42 13.17 -5.09
N PHE A 169 10.77 12.00 -4.93
CA PHE A 169 10.00 11.42 -6.01
C PHE A 169 8.69 12.19 -6.22
N GLU A 170 8.36 12.47 -7.47
CA GLU A 170 7.07 13.06 -7.82
C GLU A 170 5.93 12.05 -7.61
N TYR A 171 4.86 12.50 -6.95
CA TYR A 171 3.64 11.71 -6.75
C TYR A 171 2.41 12.60 -6.67
N ASP A 172 1.26 11.99 -6.91
CA ASP A 172 -0.05 12.58 -6.64
C ASP A 172 -0.66 11.98 -5.37
N THR A 173 -1.76 12.56 -4.88
CA THR A 173 -2.51 12.02 -3.74
C THR A 173 -3.96 11.78 -4.08
N PHE A 174 -4.55 10.73 -3.47
CA PHE A 174 -5.99 10.54 -3.51
C PHE A 174 -6.70 11.65 -2.75
N SER A 175 -7.92 11.99 -3.19
CA SER A 175 -8.75 12.93 -2.43
C SER A 175 -9.04 12.39 -1.03
N HIS A 176 -8.81 13.24 -0.03
CA HIS A 176 -9.00 12.91 1.38
C HIS A 176 -10.46 12.62 1.77
N GLU A 177 -11.43 13.02 0.95
CA GLU A 177 -12.86 12.79 1.20
C GLU A 177 -13.23 11.31 1.25
N TYR A 178 -12.43 10.46 0.61
CA TYR A 178 -12.73 9.03 0.50
C TYR A 178 -11.99 8.16 1.51
N ILE A 179 -11.03 8.72 2.25
CA ILE A 179 -10.11 7.94 3.05
C ILE A 179 -10.03 8.49 4.46
N GLN A 180 -10.24 7.63 5.46
CA GLN A 180 -10.15 7.93 6.87
C GLN A 180 -9.09 7.07 7.55
N SER A 181 -8.42 7.61 8.56
CA SER A 181 -7.60 6.83 9.48
C SER A 181 -8.34 6.59 10.79
N LYS A 182 -8.66 5.34 11.08
CA LYS A 182 -9.33 4.98 12.35
C LYS A 182 -8.50 5.37 13.58
N LYS A 183 -7.17 5.32 13.46
CA LYS A 183 -6.26 5.70 14.54
C LYS A 183 -6.30 7.20 14.86
N TYR A 184 -6.35 8.04 13.83
CA TYR A 184 -6.19 9.49 13.98
C TYR A 184 -7.51 10.26 13.92
N GLN A 185 -8.55 9.63 13.41
CA GLN A 185 -9.87 10.19 13.20
C GLN A 185 -10.96 9.21 13.66
N PRO A 186 -10.93 8.77 14.95
CA PRO A 186 -11.85 7.73 15.45
C PRO A 186 -13.32 8.15 15.44
N ASP A 187 -13.59 9.46 15.53
CA ASP A 187 -14.91 10.02 15.79
C ASP A 187 -15.55 10.71 14.56
N ILE A 188 -14.97 10.54 13.37
CA ILE A 188 -15.56 11.09 12.16
C ILE A 188 -16.80 10.28 11.77
N ASP A 189 -17.95 10.96 11.78
CA ASP A 189 -19.26 10.43 11.44
C ASP A 189 -19.58 10.65 9.94
N TYR A 190 -18.73 10.14 9.07
CA TYR A 190 -19.05 9.96 7.66
C TYR A 190 -18.67 8.56 7.23
N ASP A 191 -19.29 8.05 6.19
CA ASP A 191 -19.01 6.71 5.68
C ASP A 191 -17.89 6.74 4.61
N PRO A 192 -16.62 6.75 5.01
CA PRO A 192 -15.51 6.76 4.07
C PRO A 192 -15.49 5.42 3.32
N ILE A 193 -15.06 5.47 2.06
CA ILE A 193 -14.92 4.26 1.25
C ILE A 193 -13.83 3.35 1.82
N ILE A 194 -12.77 3.97 2.34
CA ILE A 194 -11.56 3.30 2.80
C ILE A 194 -11.20 3.78 4.20
N ILE A 195 -10.96 2.83 5.09
CA ILE A 195 -10.48 3.08 6.44
C ILE A 195 -9.11 2.43 6.60
N THR A 196 -8.10 3.22 6.95
CA THR A 196 -6.77 2.71 7.26
C THR A 196 -6.59 2.48 8.76
N PHE A 197 -5.98 1.35 9.12
CA PHE A 197 -5.64 0.99 10.50
C PHE A 197 -4.12 0.97 10.64
N GLU A 198 -3.50 2.06 10.98
CA GLU A 198 -2.04 2.20 11.01
C GLU A 198 -1.34 1.45 12.15
N GLU A 199 -2.05 0.89 13.09
CA GLU A 199 -1.62 -0.08 14.10
C GLU A 199 -2.86 -0.82 14.56
N LEU A 200 -3.08 -2.02 14.06
CA LEU A 200 -4.11 -2.86 14.64
C LEU A 200 -3.61 -3.37 16.00
N PRO A 201 -4.30 -3.06 17.11
CA PRO A 201 -4.13 -3.83 18.33
C PRO A 201 -4.41 -5.31 18.02
N VAL A 202 -3.87 -6.20 18.80
CA VAL A 202 -3.99 -7.67 18.71
C VAL A 202 -5.43 -8.20 18.57
N ALA A 203 -6.43 -7.37 18.76
CA ALA A 203 -7.86 -7.67 18.67
C ALA A 203 -8.47 -7.50 17.26
N ILE A 204 -7.74 -7.79 16.18
CA ILE A 204 -8.35 -7.91 14.83
C ILE A 204 -9.40 -9.03 14.78
N LYS A 205 -9.34 -9.98 15.70
CA LYS A 205 -10.37 -11.04 15.82
C LYS A 205 -11.79 -10.51 15.99
N ASP A 206 -11.95 -9.28 16.44
CA ASP A 206 -13.24 -8.65 16.68
C ASP A 206 -13.75 -7.82 15.49
N LEU A 207 -12.95 -7.72 14.41
CA LEU A 207 -13.29 -6.97 13.19
C LEU A 207 -13.54 -7.87 11.96
N ILE A 208 -13.44 -9.18 12.15
CA ILE A 208 -13.73 -10.20 11.12
C ILE A 208 -15.17 -10.80 11.42
#